data_b170ac56e70d0968350e6cc46602bcc6
#
_entry.id   b170ac56e70d0968350e6cc46602bcc6
#
_cell.length_a   1.000
_cell.length_b   1.000
_cell.length_c   1.000
_cell.angle_alpha   90.00
_cell.angle_beta   90.00
_cell.angle_gamma   90.00
#
_symmetry.space_group_name_H-M   'P 1'
#
loop_
_entity.id
_entity.type
_entity.pdbx_description
1 polymer ?
#
loop_
_entity_poly.entity_id
_entity_poly.type
_entity_poly.pdbx_seq_one_letter_code
_entity_poly.pdbx_strand_id
1 'polypeptide(L)'
;MAREHIQNIALLPHGEVTVVYDPVRDLAESCAQLTGGAYIAESLDDLLAFTALDALVIVSPNYLHVAQLQQIAATRPLPVLCEKPLYTQPSDAGVIADLAADYPAPFWVAMEYRYMPPVAALIAQAEEVTGGIKMLTVREHRFPFLPKIGDWNRFNAKTGGTLVEKCCHFFDLMRFILKDEPVRVMASAGQAVNHRDELYDGETPDIWDHGYVIIDFAGGARAMLELCMFAEGARYQEEISAVGPMAKIEALVPGPGRFWPDALGAPPVPQLIISPRAPKGPSVAEIPVDPAILEAGDHNGSTFYQHQRFHAAVRGEGVVEVTAQDGMKAVAMGLAAQESARTGRAVDL
;
A
#
# COMPACT_ATOMS: atom_id res chain seq x y z
N MET A 1 9.00 -6.24 3.59
CA MET A 1 8.63 -4.95 4.24
C MET A 1 9.53 -4.62 5.46
N ALA A 2 9.71 -5.47 6.49
CA ALA A 2 10.48 -5.09 7.68
C ALA A 2 11.85 -4.46 7.38
N ARG A 3 12.63 -5.05 6.49
CA ARG A 3 13.92 -4.48 6.04
C ARG A 3 13.78 -3.10 5.42
N GLU A 4 12.76 -2.91 4.59
CA GLU A 4 12.48 -1.62 3.95
C GLU A 4 12.12 -0.56 4.99
N HIS A 5 11.22 -0.86 5.93
CA HIS A 5 10.91 0.04 7.04
C HIS A 5 12.16 0.41 7.85
N ILE A 6 12.98 -0.57 8.25
CA ILE A 6 14.22 -0.33 9.02
C ILE A 6 15.17 0.61 8.27
N GLN A 7 15.41 0.34 6.97
CA GLN A 7 16.30 1.16 6.14
C GLN A 7 15.77 2.59 5.98
N ASN A 8 14.48 2.76 5.79
CA ASN A 8 13.86 4.08 5.65
C ASN A 8 13.82 4.86 6.99
N ILE A 9 13.59 4.19 8.12
CA ILE A 9 13.68 4.81 9.45
C ILE A 9 15.11 5.30 9.72
N ALA A 10 16.12 4.53 9.33
CA ALA A 10 17.53 4.94 9.49
C ALA A 10 17.93 6.20 8.70
N LEU A 11 17.18 6.58 7.68
CA LEU A 11 17.36 7.83 6.93
C LEU A 11 16.69 9.04 7.60
N LEU A 12 15.82 8.82 8.60
CA LEU A 12 15.13 9.91 9.29
C LEU A 12 16.06 10.59 10.31
N PRO A 13 16.03 11.92 10.41
CA PRO A 13 16.64 12.61 11.55
C PRO A 13 16.01 12.10 12.86
N HIS A 14 16.83 11.56 13.75
CA HIS A 14 16.41 11.03 15.06
C HIS A 14 15.49 9.79 14.99
N GLY A 15 15.44 9.08 13.85
CA GLY A 15 14.76 7.80 13.72
C GLY A 15 15.70 6.66 14.12
N GLU A 16 15.28 5.80 15.05
CA GLU A 16 16.03 4.64 15.49
C GLU A 16 15.10 3.45 15.75
N VAL A 17 15.49 2.27 15.29
CA VAL A 17 14.82 1.02 15.64
C VAL A 17 15.58 0.39 16.81
N THR A 18 15.02 0.47 18.00
CA THR A 18 15.67 0.05 19.27
C THR A 18 15.31 -1.37 19.68
N VAL A 19 14.19 -1.90 19.20
CA VAL A 19 13.72 -3.26 19.50
C VAL A 19 13.04 -3.86 18.29
N VAL A 20 13.22 -5.16 18.09
CA VAL A 20 12.56 -5.96 17.05
C VAL A 20 11.97 -7.23 17.65
N TYR A 21 10.86 -7.68 17.10
CA TYR A 21 10.25 -8.96 17.42
C TYR A 21 9.82 -9.69 16.15
N ASP A 22 10.17 -10.95 16.05
CA ASP A 22 9.62 -11.92 15.08
C ASP A 22 9.61 -13.29 15.76
N PRO A 23 8.54 -14.09 15.64
CA PRO A 23 8.51 -15.44 16.21
C PRO A 23 9.55 -16.39 15.58
N VAL A 24 10.05 -16.04 14.38
CA VAL A 24 11.15 -16.75 13.73
C VAL A 24 12.46 -16.05 14.09
N ARG A 25 13.24 -16.64 14.98
CA ARG A 25 14.46 -16.06 15.56
C ARG A 25 15.44 -15.53 14.51
N ASP A 26 15.70 -16.29 13.45
CA ASP A 26 16.63 -15.90 12.37
C ASP A 26 16.20 -14.61 11.67
N LEU A 27 14.88 -14.36 11.57
CA LEU A 27 14.35 -13.12 10.99
C LEU A 27 14.55 -11.93 11.93
N ALA A 28 14.29 -12.13 13.22
CA ALA A 28 14.54 -11.09 14.22
C ALA A 28 16.03 -10.72 14.24
N GLU A 29 16.92 -11.69 14.20
CA GLU A 29 18.39 -11.49 14.13
C GLU A 29 18.80 -10.75 12.85
N SER A 30 18.23 -11.13 11.70
CA SER A 30 18.47 -10.44 10.43
C SER A 30 18.02 -8.98 10.46
N CYS A 31 16.89 -8.69 11.11
CA CYS A 31 16.42 -7.32 11.32
C CYS A 31 17.30 -6.54 12.29
N ALA A 32 17.67 -7.14 13.42
CA ALA A 32 18.54 -6.52 14.41
C ALA A 32 19.94 -6.16 13.85
N GLN A 33 20.48 -6.96 12.94
CA GLN A 33 21.73 -6.64 12.24
C GLN A 33 21.63 -5.36 11.40
N LEU A 34 20.47 -5.09 10.78
CA LEU A 34 20.25 -3.88 9.99
C LEU A 34 20.12 -2.61 10.86
N THR A 35 19.81 -2.76 12.13
CA THR A 35 19.61 -1.63 13.06
C THR A 35 20.87 -1.24 13.81
N GLY A 36 21.97 -1.98 13.64
CA GLY A 36 23.19 -1.77 14.42
C GLY A 36 23.14 -2.37 15.83
N GLY A 37 22.16 -3.25 16.11
CA GLY A 37 22.08 -4.02 17.35
C GLY A 37 20.85 -3.75 18.22
N ALA A 38 19.68 -3.56 17.63
CA ALA A 38 18.41 -3.50 18.36
C ALA A 38 18.22 -4.74 19.26
N TYR A 39 17.60 -4.54 20.40
CA TYR A 39 17.17 -5.63 21.27
C TYR A 39 16.20 -6.56 20.53
N ILE A 40 16.38 -7.85 20.68
CA ILE A 40 15.47 -8.85 20.11
C ILE A 40 14.55 -9.34 21.22
N ALA A 41 13.30 -8.91 21.18
CA ALA A 41 12.28 -9.32 22.12
C ALA A 41 11.84 -10.77 21.91
N GLU A 42 11.53 -11.48 23.00
CA GLU A 42 11.09 -12.89 22.96
C GLU A 42 9.60 -13.03 22.67
N SER A 43 8.82 -11.95 22.82
CA SER A 43 7.39 -11.89 22.56
C SER A 43 6.93 -10.47 22.27
N LEU A 44 5.69 -10.30 21.80
CA LEU A 44 5.08 -8.98 21.67
C LEU A 44 4.94 -8.30 23.05
N ASP A 45 4.63 -9.05 24.11
CA ASP A 45 4.55 -8.50 25.48
C ASP A 45 5.92 -8.01 25.97
N ASP A 46 7.01 -8.76 25.69
CA ASP A 46 8.37 -8.33 26.01
C ASP A 46 8.74 -7.06 25.23
N LEU A 47 8.40 -6.98 23.94
CA LEU A 47 8.57 -5.76 23.16
C LEU A 47 7.79 -4.58 23.77
N LEU A 48 6.53 -4.77 24.13
CA LEU A 48 5.70 -3.74 24.73
C LEU A 48 6.16 -3.29 26.13
N ALA A 49 6.89 -4.15 26.85
CA ALA A 49 7.50 -3.82 28.12
C ALA A 49 8.72 -2.90 27.99
N PHE A 50 9.29 -2.74 26.78
CA PHE A 50 10.42 -1.90 26.53
C PHE A 50 10.07 -0.41 26.64
N THR A 51 10.46 0.22 27.74
CA THR A 51 9.94 1.55 28.15
C THR A 51 10.32 2.70 27.22
N ALA A 52 11.43 2.58 26.48
CA ALA A 52 11.96 3.63 25.61
C ALA A 52 11.35 3.67 24.20
N LEU A 53 10.18 3.04 23.99
CA LEU A 53 9.47 3.09 22.70
C LEU A 53 8.56 4.31 22.60
N ASP A 54 8.71 5.06 21.52
CA ASP A 54 7.82 6.18 21.14
C ASP A 54 6.73 5.74 20.18
N ALA A 55 6.97 4.71 19.37
CA ALA A 55 6.03 4.21 18.36
C ALA A 55 6.31 2.74 18.00
N LEU A 56 5.35 2.12 17.30
CA LEU A 56 5.43 0.76 16.78
C LEU A 56 5.18 0.74 15.26
N VAL A 57 5.84 -0.20 14.57
CA VAL A 57 5.54 -0.53 13.16
C VAL A 57 5.19 -2.01 13.07
N ILE A 58 3.95 -2.32 12.65
CA ILE A 58 3.48 -3.68 12.44
C ILE A 58 3.71 -4.06 10.98
N VAL A 59 4.54 -5.09 10.76
CA VAL A 59 4.94 -5.61 9.43
C VAL A 59 4.77 -7.13 9.33
N SER A 60 3.97 -7.68 10.21
CA SER A 60 3.64 -9.10 10.28
C SER A 60 2.77 -9.55 9.10
N PRO A 61 2.49 -10.86 8.93
CA PRO A 61 1.51 -11.33 7.98
C PRO A 61 0.11 -10.71 8.21
N ASN A 62 -0.57 -10.37 7.12
CA ASN A 62 -1.83 -9.59 7.12
C ASN A 62 -2.89 -10.10 8.11
N TYR A 63 -3.08 -11.42 8.18
CA TYR A 63 -4.08 -12.04 9.07
C TYR A 63 -3.78 -11.93 10.57
N LEU A 64 -2.59 -11.40 10.93
CA LEU A 64 -2.19 -11.18 12.33
C LEU A 64 -2.40 -9.73 12.79
N HIS A 65 -2.63 -8.78 11.88
CA HIS A 65 -2.70 -7.36 12.21
C HIS A 65 -3.74 -7.06 13.30
N VAL A 66 -4.96 -7.59 13.14
CA VAL A 66 -6.07 -7.32 14.07
C VAL A 66 -5.74 -7.82 15.48
N ALA A 67 -5.27 -9.04 15.63
CA ALA A 67 -4.92 -9.62 16.93
C ALA A 67 -3.78 -8.84 17.62
N GLN A 68 -2.77 -8.40 16.86
CA GLN A 68 -1.67 -7.61 17.39
C GLN A 68 -2.13 -6.20 17.79
N LEU A 69 -2.97 -5.55 16.99
CA LEU A 69 -3.56 -4.25 17.33
C LEU A 69 -4.39 -4.32 18.62
N GLN A 70 -5.19 -5.38 18.79
CA GLN A 70 -5.95 -5.62 20.03
C GLN A 70 -5.02 -5.81 21.24
N GLN A 71 -3.96 -6.60 21.10
CA GLN A 71 -2.98 -6.81 22.17
C GLN A 71 -2.26 -5.51 22.55
N ILE A 72 -1.82 -4.72 21.56
CA ILE A 72 -1.19 -3.42 21.78
C ILE A 72 -2.14 -2.47 22.50
N ALA A 73 -3.39 -2.36 22.04
CA ALA A 73 -4.40 -1.50 22.67
C ALA A 73 -4.69 -1.88 24.12
N ALA A 74 -4.72 -3.18 24.42
CA ALA A 74 -5.01 -3.69 25.76
C ALA A 74 -3.81 -3.58 26.73
N THR A 75 -2.59 -3.65 26.21
CA THR A 75 -1.36 -3.71 27.03
C THR A 75 -0.69 -2.33 27.16
N ARG A 76 -0.36 -1.72 26.02
CA ARG A 76 0.30 -0.41 25.95
C ARG A 76 -0.01 0.27 24.62
N PRO A 77 -1.03 1.10 24.53
CA PRO A 77 -1.42 1.77 23.29
C PRO A 77 -0.41 2.86 22.93
N LEU A 78 0.58 2.49 22.11
CA LEU A 78 1.57 3.38 21.53
C LEU A 78 1.12 3.90 20.16
N PRO A 79 1.64 5.03 19.67
CA PRO A 79 1.54 5.38 18.27
C PRO A 79 1.90 4.20 17.39
N VAL A 80 1.04 3.83 16.44
CA VAL A 80 1.23 2.63 15.61
C VAL A 80 1.10 2.96 14.12
N LEU A 81 2.06 2.47 13.33
CA LEU A 81 1.95 2.34 11.89
C LEU A 81 1.73 0.86 11.57
N CYS A 82 0.56 0.54 11.05
CA CYS A 82 0.20 -0.83 10.69
C CYS A 82 0.27 -1.01 9.18
N GLU A 83 0.99 -2.06 8.74
CA GLU A 83 1.01 -2.44 7.33
C GLU A 83 -0.39 -2.77 6.81
N LYS A 84 -0.52 -2.59 5.51
CA LYS A 84 -1.75 -2.91 4.77
C LYS A 84 -1.75 -4.39 4.32
N PRO A 85 -2.92 -4.96 4.03
CA PRO A 85 -4.25 -4.46 4.35
C PRO A 85 -4.49 -4.47 5.86
N LEU A 86 -5.31 -3.55 6.34
CA LEU A 86 -5.55 -3.40 7.80
C LEU A 86 -6.16 -4.67 8.42
N TYR A 87 -6.98 -5.39 7.67
CA TYR A 87 -7.53 -6.70 7.99
C TYR A 87 -7.81 -7.51 6.72
N THR A 88 -8.11 -8.80 6.86
CA THR A 88 -8.29 -9.72 5.72
C THR A 88 -9.69 -10.33 5.65
N GLN A 89 -10.46 -10.30 6.74
CA GLN A 89 -11.79 -10.93 6.81
C GLN A 89 -12.88 -9.89 7.08
N PRO A 90 -14.07 -10.00 6.46
CA PRO A 90 -15.18 -9.07 6.72
C PRO A 90 -15.60 -9.01 8.20
N SER A 91 -15.42 -10.12 8.94
CA SER A 91 -15.70 -10.19 10.38
C SER A 91 -14.87 -9.24 11.23
N ASP A 92 -13.70 -8.84 10.75
CA ASP A 92 -12.77 -8.02 11.50
C ASP A 92 -13.09 -6.52 11.43
N ALA A 93 -13.96 -6.12 10.49
CA ALA A 93 -14.30 -4.72 10.27
C ALA A 93 -14.88 -4.04 11.53
N GLY A 94 -15.80 -4.71 12.24
CA GLY A 94 -16.38 -4.20 13.48
C GLY A 94 -15.33 -4.07 14.60
N VAL A 95 -14.46 -5.07 14.72
CA VAL A 95 -13.38 -5.08 15.73
C VAL A 95 -12.43 -3.90 15.52
N ILE A 96 -12.04 -3.65 14.27
CA ILE A 96 -11.15 -2.52 13.92
C ILE A 96 -11.87 -1.18 14.11
N ALA A 97 -13.16 -1.08 13.79
CA ALA A 97 -13.93 0.15 13.97
C ALA A 97 -13.99 0.54 15.45
N ASP A 98 -14.32 -0.41 16.34
CA ASP A 98 -14.38 -0.19 17.77
C ASP A 98 -13.01 0.17 18.35
N LEU A 99 -11.96 -0.58 17.94
CA LEU A 99 -10.59 -0.31 18.37
C LEU A 99 -10.13 1.09 17.95
N ALA A 100 -10.38 1.47 16.70
CA ALA A 100 -9.94 2.76 16.17
C ALA A 100 -10.69 3.95 16.79
N ALA A 101 -11.96 3.78 17.20
CA ALA A 101 -12.75 4.82 17.84
C ALA A 101 -12.16 5.25 19.19
N ASP A 102 -11.61 4.30 19.95
CA ASP A 102 -11.11 4.53 21.32
C ASP A 102 -9.57 4.52 21.42
N TYR A 103 -8.85 4.39 20.31
CA TYR A 103 -7.38 4.31 20.32
C TYR A 103 -6.76 5.66 20.71
N PRO A 104 -6.03 5.75 21.85
CA PRO A 104 -5.65 7.05 22.43
C PRO A 104 -4.40 7.69 21.81
N ALA A 105 -3.79 7.06 20.81
CA ALA A 105 -2.54 7.49 20.19
C ALA A 105 -2.68 7.53 18.65
N PRO A 106 -1.73 8.12 17.92
CA PRO A 106 -1.72 8.06 16.46
C PRO A 106 -1.83 6.63 15.92
N PHE A 107 -2.86 6.36 15.12
CA PHE A 107 -3.06 5.10 14.44
C PHE A 107 -3.01 5.33 12.93
N TRP A 108 -1.92 4.91 12.30
CA TRP A 108 -1.62 5.10 10.88
C TRP A 108 -1.68 3.78 10.12
N VAL A 109 -2.35 3.77 8.97
CA VAL A 109 -2.37 2.60 8.06
C VAL A 109 -1.40 2.86 6.90
N ALA A 110 -0.57 1.88 6.56
CA ALA A 110 0.51 2.04 5.58
C ALA A 110 0.02 2.04 4.12
N MET A 111 -0.86 3.00 3.75
CA MET A 111 -1.24 3.26 2.35
C MET A 111 -0.23 4.21 1.70
N GLU A 112 1.02 3.79 1.64
CA GLU A 112 2.18 4.61 1.31
C GLU A 112 2.19 5.16 -0.12
N TYR A 113 1.44 4.57 -1.07
CA TYR A 113 1.43 5.00 -2.47
C TYR A 113 1.00 6.45 -2.67
N ARG A 114 0.27 7.05 -1.71
CA ARG A 114 -0.02 8.51 -1.69
C ARG A 114 1.26 9.35 -1.75
N TYR A 115 2.39 8.81 -1.27
CA TYR A 115 3.66 9.51 -1.07
C TYR A 115 4.72 9.23 -2.15
N MET A 116 4.45 8.38 -3.13
CA MET A 116 5.32 8.29 -4.31
C MET A 116 5.42 9.65 -4.97
N PRO A 117 6.60 10.25 -5.18
CA PRO A 117 6.73 11.63 -5.65
C PRO A 117 5.90 11.99 -6.88
N PRO A 118 5.82 11.18 -7.96
CA PRO A 118 4.96 11.52 -9.10
C PRO A 118 3.48 11.40 -8.78
N VAL A 119 3.08 10.49 -7.88
CA VAL A 119 1.69 10.35 -7.43
C VAL A 119 1.30 11.53 -6.54
N ALA A 120 2.15 11.93 -5.60
CA ALA A 120 1.95 13.11 -4.78
C ALA A 120 1.83 14.38 -5.63
N ALA A 121 2.66 14.51 -6.69
CA ALA A 121 2.58 15.63 -7.63
C ALA A 121 1.27 15.64 -8.43
N LEU A 122 0.77 14.45 -8.84
CA LEU A 122 -0.54 14.31 -9.47
C LEU A 122 -1.65 14.72 -8.50
N ILE A 123 -1.66 14.19 -7.28
CA ILE A 123 -2.66 14.49 -6.25
C ILE A 123 -2.76 16.00 -6.00
N ALA A 124 -1.61 16.68 -5.90
CA ALA A 124 -1.57 18.11 -5.64
C ALA A 124 -2.18 18.97 -6.75
N GLN A 125 -2.19 18.49 -8.01
CA GLN A 125 -2.53 19.30 -9.17
C GLN A 125 -3.80 18.84 -9.90
N ALA A 126 -4.23 17.57 -9.70
CA ALA A 126 -5.22 16.92 -10.55
C ALA A 126 -6.55 17.69 -10.60
N GLU A 127 -7.08 18.15 -9.48
CA GLU A 127 -8.37 18.85 -9.42
C GLU A 127 -8.35 20.16 -10.23
N GLU A 128 -7.32 20.98 -10.03
CA GLU A 128 -7.15 22.26 -10.73
C GLU A 128 -6.88 22.06 -12.23
N VAL A 129 -5.90 21.21 -12.55
CA VAL A 129 -5.46 20.97 -13.93
C VAL A 129 -6.58 20.39 -14.79
N THR A 130 -7.36 19.47 -14.25
CA THR A 130 -8.43 18.80 -15.00
C THR A 130 -9.72 19.64 -15.05
N GLY A 131 -9.90 20.59 -14.16
CA GLY A 131 -11.15 21.33 -13.98
C GLY A 131 -12.25 20.48 -13.35
N GLY A 132 -11.87 19.60 -12.44
CA GLY A 132 -12.72 18.61 -11.77
C GLY A 132 -12.64 17.24 -12.44
N ILE A 133 -12.17 16.24 -11.67
CA ILE A 133 -11.92 14.89 -12.16
C ILE A 133 -13.25 14.18 -12.49
N LYS A 134 -13.34 13.57 -13.66
CA LYS A 134 -14.50 12.77 -14.11
C LYS A 134 -14.17 11.30 -14.30
N MET A 135 -12.94 11.01 -14.69
CA MET A 135 -12.46 9.65 -14.87
C MET A 135 -11.08 9.51 -14.22
N LEU A 136 -10.87 8.42 -13.50
CA LEU A 136 -9.59 8.05 -12.90
C LEU A 136 -9.24 6.63 -13.31
N THR A 137 -8.05 6.42 -13.84
CA THR A 137 -7.55 5.09 -14.19
C THR A 137 -6.27 4.83 -13.42
N VAL A 138 -6.19 3.66 -12.80
CA VAL A 138 -4.98 3.11 -12.19
C VAL A 138 -4.64 1.82 -12.92
N ARG A 139 -3.42 1.70 -13.39
CA ARG A 139 -2.87 0.48 -13.97
C ARG A 139 -1.67 0.05 -13.14
N GLU A 140 -1.58 -1.23 -12.81
CA GLU A 140 -0.37 -1.84 -12.29
C GLU A 140 0.01 -3.05 -13.14
N HIS A 141 1.19 -3.01 -13.74
CA HIS A 141 1.82 -4.08 -14.49
C HIS A 141 3.13 -4.45 -13.80
N ARG A 142 3.15 -5.60 -13.12
CA ARG A 142 4.23 -5.96 -12.21
C ARG A 142 4.61 -7.43 -12.25
N PHE A 143 5.62 -7.75 -11.47
CA PHE A 143 6.05 -9.11 -11.15
C PHE A 143 5.06 -9.84 -10.19
N PRO A 144 5.09 -11.19 -10.16
CA PRO A 144 4.28 -12.01 -9.27
C PRO A 144 4.47 -11.68 -7.78
N PHE A 145 3.57 -12.12 -6.93
CA PHE A 145 3.81 -12.11 -5.49
C PHE A 145 5.08 -12.87 -5.14
N LEU A 146 6.02 -12.17 -4.51
CA LEU A 146 7.27 -12.77 -4.04
C LEU A 146 7.00 -13.80 -2.92
N PRO A 147 7.86 -14.82 -2.77
CA PRO A 147 7.76 -15.77 -1.67
C PRO A 147 7.75 -15.06 -0.32
N LYS A 148 6.90 -15.51 0.58
CA LYS A 148 6.83 -15.11 1.99
C LYS A 148 7.08 -16.34 2.86
N ILE A 149 7.48 -16.13 4.10
CA ILE A 149 7.71 -17.24 5.02
C ILE A 149 6.41 -17.99 5.28
N GLY A 150 6.44 -19.31 5.07
CA GLY A 150 5.25 -20.16 5.17
C GLY A 150 4.20 -19.87 4.11
N ASP A 151 4.57 -19.22 3.03
CA ASP A 151 3.80 -19.00 1.79
C ASP A 151 2.35 -18.53 2.02
N TRP A 152 2.13 -17.83 3.15
CA TRP A 152 0.81 -17.37 3.57
C TRP A 152 0.12 -16.50 2.53
N ASN A 153 0.89 -15.78 1.70
CA ASN A 153 0.37 -14.90 0.66
C ASN A 153 -0.06 -15.61 -0.62
N ARG A 154 -0.16 -16.94 -0.58
CA ARG A 154 -0.74 -17.78 -1.65
C ARG A 154 -2.23 -18.07 -1.46
N PHE A 155 -2.80 -17.66 -0.30
CA PHE A 155 -4.13 -18.06 0.10
C PHE A 155 -5.03 -16.88 0.46
N ASN A 156 -6.20 -16.80 -0.18
CA ASN A 156 -7.22 -15.77 0.08
C ASN A 156 -7.62 -15.70 1.56
N ALA A 157 -7.68 -16.84 2.24
CA ALA A 157 -8.02 -16.90 3.66
C ALA A 157 -7.06 -16.10 4.55
N LYS A 158 -5.80 -15.95 4.12
CA LYS A 158 -4.76 -15.22 4.86
C LYS A 158 -4.51 -13.79 4.36
N THR A 159 -4.97 -13.49 3.15
CA THR A 159 -4.69 -12.21 2.48
C THR A 159 -5.92 -11.33 2.28
N GLY A 160 -7.13 -11.92 2.31
CA GLY A 160 -8.36 -11.30 1.84
C GLY A 160 -8.53 -11.37 0.32
N GLY A 161 -7.55 -12.00 -0.38
CA GLY A 161 -7.47 -12.10 -1.84
C GLY A 161 -6.64 -10.98 -2.48
N THR A 162 -6.25 -11.19 -3.73
CA THR A 162 -5.36 -10.28 -4.46
C THR A 162 -5.90 -8.85 -4.55
N LEU A 163 -7.22 -8.69 -4.74
CA LEU A 163 -7.86 -7.37 -4.82
C LEU A 163 -7.92 -6.67 -3.44
N VAL A 164 -7.69 -7.37 -2.33
CA VAL A 164 -7.46 -6.79 -1.00
C VAL A 164 -5.98 -6.58 -0.76
N GLU A 165 -5.18 -7.65 -0.82
CA GLU A 165 -3.74 -7.64 -0.49
C GLU A 165 -2.97 -6.57 -1.27
N LYS A 166 -3.17 -6.54 -2.59
CA LYS A 166 -2.45 -5.63 -3.47
C LYS A 166 -3.22 -4.36 -3.77
N CYS A 167 -4.52 -4.48 -4.04
CA CYS A 167 -5.26 -3.36 -4.61
C CYS A 167 -5.80 -2.37 -3.57
N CYS A 168 -5.70 -2.65 -2.26
CA CYS A 168 -6.11 -1.67 -1.23
C CYS A 168 -5.36 -0.33 -1.37
N HIS A 169 -4.11 -0.31 -1.80
CA HIS A 169 -3.38 0.92 -2.13
C HIS A 169 -4.09 1.76 -3.20
N PHE A 170 -4.60 1.09 -4.24
CA PHE A 170 -5.24 1.77 -5.37
C PHE A 170 -6.64 2.25 -5.02
N PHE A 171 -7.38 1.47 -4.24
CA PHE A 171 -8.70 1.88 -3.74
C PHE A 171 -8.60 3.07 -2.79
N ASP A 172 -7.56 3.09 -1.95
CA ASP A 172 -7.23 4.24 -1.14
C ASP A 172 -6.90 5.47 -1.99
N LEU A 173 -6.02 5.32 -2.99
CA LEU A 173 -5.68 6.41 -3.91
C LEU A 173 -6.90 6.94 -4.67
N MET A 174 -7.80 6.07 -5.13
CA MET A 174 -9.02 6.49 -5.84
C MET A 174 -9.88 7.39 -4.95
N ARG A 175 -10.14 6.99 -3.71
CA ARG A 175 -10.89 7.81 -2.75
C ARG A 175 -10.18 9.12 -2.45
N PHE A 176 -8.88 9.06 -2.22
CA PHE A 176 -8.07 10.22 -1.86
C PHE A 176 -7.96 11.24 -3.01
N ILE A 177 -7.73 10.80 -4.24
CA ILE A 177 -7.62 11.65 -5.43
C ILE A 177 -8.98 12.27 -5.78
N LEU A 178 -10.06 11.48 -5.77
CA LEU A 178 -11.41 11.94 -6.11
C LEU A 178 -12.07 12.73 -4.99
N LYS A 179 -11.58 12.60 -3.74
CA LYS A 179 -12.20 13.17 -2.53
C LYS A 179 -13.68 12.83 -2.43
N ASP A 180 -14.02 11.59 -2.80
CA ASP A 180 -15.39 11.12 -2.96
C ASP A 180 -15.51 9.67 -2.47
N GLU A 181 -16.73 9.21 -2.22
CA GLU A 181 -16.99 7.88 -1.71
C GLU A 181 -17.49 6.94 -2.82
N PRO A 182 -16.97 5.70 -2.87
CA PRO A 182 -17.44 4.70 -3.82
C PRO A 182 -18.86 4.25 -3.45
N VAL A 183 -19.69 3.98 -4.46
CA VAL A 183 -21.08 3.51 -4.27
C VAL A 183 -21.35 2.15 -4.92
N ARG A 184 -20.52 1.75 -5.89
CA ARG A 184 -20.67 0.47 -6.60
C ARG A 184 -19.35 0.00 -7.15
N VAL A 185 -19.12 -1.32 -7.07
CA VAL A 185 -17.94 -2.00 -7.60
C VAL A 185 -18.36 -3.10 -8.57
N MET A 186 -17.71 -3.15 -9.72
CA MET A 186 -17.82 -4.23 -10.71
C MET A 186 -16.41 -4.75 -11.01
N ALA A 187 -16.21 -6.07 -10.98
CA ALA A 187 -14.90 -6.66 -11.21
C ALA A 187 -14.96 -7.94 -12.03
N SER A 188 -13.88 -8.18 -12.77
CA SER A 188 -13.56 -9.45 -13.43
C SER A 188 -12.08 -9.73 -13.19
N ALA A 189 -11.78 -10.87 -12.54
CA ALA A 189 -10.42 -11.25 -12.16
C ALA A 189 -10.26 -12.76 -12.18
N GLY A 190 -9.01 -13.22 -12.20
CA GLY A 190 -8.72 -14.64 -12.21
C GLY A 190 -7.24 -14.95 -12.01
N GLN A 191 -6.91 -16.23 -12.03
CA GLN A 191 -5.56 -16.78 -12.04
C GLN A 191 -5.30 -17.39 -13.41
N ALA A 192 -4.31 -16.88 -14.15
CA ALA A 192 -4.03 -17.34 -15.50
C ALA A 192 -2.61 -17.86 -15.70
N VAL A 193 -1.63 -17.27 -15.02
CA VAL A 193 -0.20 -17.51 -15.27
C VAL A 193 0.54 -17.96 -14.02
N ASN A 194 0.47 -17.18 -12.92
CA ASN A 194 1.31 -17.37 -11.75
C ASN A 194 0.76 -18.41 -10.78
N HIS A 195 1.67 -19.11 -10.08
CA HIS A 195 1.38 -20.00 -8.93
C HIS A 195 0.43 -21.16 -9.20
N ARG A 196 0.20 -21.53 -10.47
CA ARG A 196 -0.77 -22.56 -10.87
C ARG A 196 -0.29 -23.99 -10.60
N ASP A 197 1.02 -24.18 -10.66
CA ASP A 197 1.67 -25.48 -10.49
C ASP A 197 2.35 -25.62 -9.13
N GLU A 198 2.11 -24.66 -8.21
CA GLU A 198 2.61 -24.68 -6.85
C GLU A 198 1.68 -25.51 -5.95
N LEU A 199 2.27 -26.15 -4.93
CA LEU A 199 1.55 -26.94 -3.95
C LEU A 199 2.16 -26.70 -2.56
N TYR A 200 1.32 -26.33 -1.59
CA TYR A 200 1.72 -26.05 -0.22
C TYR A 200 0.88 -26.88 0.74
N ASP A 201 1.49 -27.82 1.46
CA ASP A 201 0.82 -28.76 2.34
C ASP A 201 -0.38 -29.50 1.69
N GLY A 202 -0.30 -29.72 0.38
CA GLY A 202 -1.36 -30.37 -0.40
C GLY A 202 -2.42 -29.41 -0.94
N GLU A 203 -2.33 -28.11 -0.67
CA GLU A 203 -3.25 -27.08 -1.17
C GLU A 203 -2.62 -26.30 -2.33
N THR A 204 -3.43 -26.01 -3.35
CA THR A 204 -3.05 -25.16 -4.48
C THR A 204 -3.35 -23.68 -4.15
N PRO A 205 -2.48 -22.72 -4.52
CA PRO A 205 -2.77 -21.30 -4.41
C PRO A 205 -4.11 -20.90 -5.02
N ASP A 206 -4.87 -20.08 -4.31
CA ASP A 206 -6.19 -19.62 -4.75
C ASP A 206 -6.24 -18.10 -5.02
N ILE A 207 -5.08 -17.42 -4.98
CA ILE A 207 -4.94 -15.99 -5.29
C ILE A 207 -5.00 -15.75 -6.80
N TRP A 208 -5.51 -14.60 -7.20
CA TRP A 208 -5.56 -14.16 -8.59
C TRP A 208 -4.30 -13.39 -8.99
N ASP A 209 -4.02 -13.34 -10.29
CA ASP A 209 -2.84 -12.67 -10.84
C ASP A 209 -3.16 -11.56 -11.84
N HIS A 210 -4.45 -11.37 -12.19
CA HIS A 210 -4.90 -10.30 -13.06
C HIS A 210 -6.37 -9.95 -12.80
N GLY A 211 -6.75 -8.72 -13.18
CA GLY A 211 -8.15 -8.31 -13.11
C GLY A 211 -8.39 -6.86 -13.52
N TYR A 212 -9.67 -6.60 -13.80
CA TYR A 212 -10.22 -5.27 -14.03
C TYR A 212 -11.27 -4.97 -12.98
N VAL A 213 -11.23 -3.75 -12.42
CA VAL A 213 -12.25 -3.27 -11.48
C VAL A 213 -12.76 -1.92 -11.95
N ILE A 214 -14.08 -1.75 -12.02
CA ILE A 214 -14.74 -0.48 -12.31
C ILE A 214 -15.49 -0.05 -11.06
N ILE A 215 -15.39 1.23 -10.68
CA ILE A 215 -15.98 1.79 -9.48
C ILE A 215 -16.75 3.06 -9.82
N ASP A 216 -18.01 3.10 -9.41
CA ASP A 216 -18.85 4.29 -9.45
C ASP A 216 -18.70 5.06 -8.13
N PHE A 217 -18.55 6.37 -8.22
CA PHE A 217 -18.45 7.28 -7.07
C PHE A 217 -19.71 8.15 -6.94
N ALA A 218 -20.05 8.53 -5.71
CA ALA A 218 -21.28 9.26 -5.39
C ALA A 218 -21.40 10.59 -6.15
N GLY A 219 -20.29 11.33 -6.30
CA GLY A 219 -20.23 12.58 -7.08
C GLY A 219 -20.26 12.42 -8.59
N GLY A 220 -20.43 11.17 -9.08
CA GLY A 220 -20.56 10.85 -10.50
C GLY A 220 -19.27 10.58 -11.25
N ALA A 221 -18.11 10.62 -10.59
CA ALA A 221 -16.84 10.17 -11.17
C ALA A 221 -16.84 8.64 -11.38
N ARG A 222 -16.00 8.18 -12.31
CA ARG A 222 -15.77 6.75 -12.58
C ARG A 222 -14.29 6.45 -12.42
N ALA A 223 -13.96 5.37 -11.70
CA ALA A 223 -12.60 4.88 -11.62
C ALA A 223 -12.46 3.47 -12.20
N MET A 224 -11.28 3.16 -12.70
CA MET A 224 -10.93 1.83 -13.21
C MET A 224 -9.56 1.42 -12.68
N LEU A 225 -9.44 0.17 -12.26
CA LEU A 225 -8.18 -0.50 -11.98
C LEU A 225 -7.95 -1.59 -13.03
N GLU A 226 -6.72 -1.63 -13.55
CA GLU A 226 -6.18 -2.74 -14.35
C GLU A 226 -4.97 -3.31 -13.59
N LEU A 227 -5.05 -4.57 -13.17
CA LEU A 227 -3.96 -5.29 -12.51
C LEU A 227 -3.47 -6.42 -13.41
N CYS A 228 -2.15 -6.49 -13.61
CA CYS A 228 -1.48 -7.64 -14.22
C CYS A 228 -0.19 -7.95 -13.46
N MET A 229 -0.09 -9.16 -12.89
CA MET A 229 1.07 -9.60 -12.09
C MET A 229 1.98 -10.58 -12.86
N PHE A 230 1.98 -10.49 -14.18
CA PHE A 230 2.88 -11.21 -15.08
C PHE A 230 3.34 -10.29 -16.24
N ALA A 231 3.55 -9.01 -15.90
CA ALA A 231 3.96 -7.98 -16.84
C ALA A 231 5.17 -7.18 -16.30
N GLU A 232 6.11 -7.89 -15.66
CA GLU A 232 7.32 -7.34 -15.04
C GLU A 232 8.29 -6.66 -16.01
N GLY A 233 8.10 -6.86 -17.31
CA GLY A 233 8.85 -6.16 -18.36
C GLY A 233 8.26 -4.80 -18.74
N ALA A 234 7.20 -4.35 -18.09
CA ALA A 234 6.61 -3.04 -18.34
C ALA A 234 7.59 -1.91 -18.02
N ARG A 235 7.60 -0.86 -18.85
CA ARG A 235 8.46 0.30 -18.63
C ARG A 235 8.10 1.06 -17.34
N TYR A 236 6.81 1.17 -17.06
CA TYR A 236 6.26 1.73 -15.82
C TYR A 236 5.41 0.67 -15.14
N GLN A 237 5.61 0.49 -13.85
CA GLN A 237 4.86 -0.47 -13.07
C GLN A 237 3.50 0.08 -12.70
N GLU A 238 3.44 1.33 -12.23
CA GLU A 238 2.19 2.03 -11.96
C GLU A 238 1.99 3.19 -12.93
N GLU A 239 0.79 3.25 -13.51
CA GLU A 239 0.33 4.34 -14.34
C GLU A 239 -1.01 4.85 -13.79
N ILE A 240 -1.05 6.10 -13.34
CA ILE A 240 -2.25 6.72 -12.78
C ILE A 240 -2.62 7.90 -13.64
N SER A 241 -3.86 7.95 -14.14
CA SER A 241 -4.33 9.05 -14.96
C SER A 241 -5.68 9.58 -14.51
N ALA A 242 -5.77 10.90 -14.31
CA ALA A 242 -6.99 11.62 -14.03
C ALA A 242 -7.39 12.49 -15.21
N VAL A 243 -8.67 12.47 -15.58
CA VAL A 243 -9.22 13.20 -16.73
C VAL A 243 -10.44 14.00 -16.30
N GLY A 244 -10.45 15.25 -16.72
CA GLY A 244 -11.60 16.14 -16.56
C GLY A 244 -11.83 17.00 -17.80
N PRO A 245 -12.73 17.99 -17.72
CA PRO A 245 -13.12 18.78 -18.89
C PRO A 245 -11.98 19.64 -19.49
N MET A 246 -10.93 19.96 -18.72
CA MET A 246 -9.87 20.84 -19.16
C MET A 246 -8.61 20.12 -19.63
N ALA A 247 -8.25 19.01 -18.96
CA ALA A 247 -7.01 18.30 -19.23
C ALA A 247 -7.07 16.85 -18.75
N LYS A 248 -6.04 16.08 -19.17
CA LYS A 248 -5.60 14.83 -18.57
C LYS A 248 -4.30 15.09 -17.82
N ILE A 249 -4.11 14.49 -16.64
CA ILE A 249 -2.86 14.45 -15.89
C ILE A 249 -2.49 13.00 -15.60
N GLU A 250 -1.21 12.63 -15.73
CA GLU A 250 -0.72 11.27 -15.60
C GLU A 250 0.52 11.21 -14.72
N ALA A 251 0.57 10.27 -13.79
CA ALA A 251 1.78 9.89 -13.07
C ALA A 251 2.25 8.51 -13.55
N LEU A 252 3.51 8.43 -13.98
CA LEU A 252 4.14 7.21 -14.44
C LEU A 252 5.25 6.85 -13.47
N VAL A 253 5.15 5.67 -12.85
CA VAL A 253 6.08 5.19 -11.82
C VAL A 253 6.77 3.93 -12.32
N PRO A 254 8.10 3.90 -12.44
CA PRO A 254 8.82 2.69 -12.83
C PRO A 254 8.79 1.67 -11.70
N GLY A 255 8.98 0.40 -12.05
CA GLY A 255 9.22 -0.66 -11.07
C GLY A 255 10.54 -0.49 -10.31
N PRO A 256 10.77 -1.32 -9.27
CA PRO A 256 12.00 -1.25 -8.47
C PRO A 256 13.26 -1.39 -9.33
N GLY A 257 14.23 -0.50 -9.13
CA GLY A 257 15.46 -0.45 -9.92
C GLY A 257 16.24 -1.77 -9.92
N ARG A 258 16.17 -2.54 -8.82
CA ARG A 258 16.85 -3.86 -8.72
C ARG A 258 16.32 -4.92 -9.68
N PHE A 259 15.14 -4.73 -10.28
CA PHE A 259 14.60 -5.60 -11.31
C PHE A 259 14.82 -5.07 -12.72
N TRP A 260 15.37 -3.85 -12.86
CA TRP A 260 15.67 -3.30 -14.16
C TRP A 260 16.96 -3.93 -14.73
N PRO A 261 16.94 -4.49 -15.95
CA PRO A 261 18.11 -5.14 -16.53
C PRO A 261 19.23 -4.14 -16.85
N ASP A 262 20.44 -4.40 -16.38
CA ASP A 262 21.62 -3.57 -16.65
C ASP A 262 21.86 -3.32 -18.14
N ALA A 263 21.54 -4.32 -18.99
CA ALA A 263 21.66 -4.23 -20.44
C ALA A 263 20.80 -3.14 -21.09
N LEU A 264 19.76 -2.65 -20.39
CA LEU A 264 18.88 -1.56 -20.84
C LEU A 264 19.35 -0.18 -20.36
N GLY A 265 20.48 -0.09 -19.66
CA GLY A 265 21.01 1.15 -19.09
C GLY A 265 20.25 1.57 -17.82
N ALA A 266 20.23 2.86 -17.51
CA ALA A 266 19.59 3.37 -16.32
C ALA A 266 18.06 3.11 -16.32
N PRO A 267 17.46 2.80 -15.15
CA PRO A 267 16.01 2.67 -15.02
C PRO A 267 15.28 3.95 -15.46
N PRO A 268 14.03 3.85 -15.91
CA PRO A 268 13.23 5.03 -16.24
C PRO A 268 13.07 5.95 -15.01
N VAL A 269 13.10 7.26 -15.24
CA VAL A 269 12.76 8.24 -14.21
C VAL A 269 11.24 8.36 -14.14
N PRO A 270 10.64 8.47 -12.93
CA PRO A 270 9.23 8.77 -12.79
C PRO A 270 8.82 10.05 -13.51
N GLN A 271 7.62 10.10 -14.06
CA GLN A 271 7.16 11.24 -14.86
C GLN A 271 5.77 11.71 -14.43
N LEU A 272 5.55 13.02 -14.56
CA LEU A 272 4.24 13.65 -14.54
C LEU A 272 3.96 14.25 -15.91
N ILE A 273 2.82 13.88 -16.51
CA ILE A 273 2.42 14.37 -17.83
C ILE A 273 1.11 15.13 -17.71
N ILE A 274 1.07 16.35 -18.24
CA ILE A 274 -0.14 17.16 -18.33
C ILE A 274 -0.47 17.38 -19.80
N SER A 275 -1.66 16.95 -20.19
CA SER A 275 -2.16 17.04 -21.56
C SER A 275 -3.41 17.92 -21.61
N PRO A 276 -3.26 19.25 -21.81
CA PRO A 276 -4.40 20.16 -21.85
C PRO A 276 -5.25 19.91 -23.10
N ARG A 277 -6.55 20.18 -22.95
CA ARG A 277 -7.50 20.03 -24.06
C ARG A 277 -7.38 21.19 -25.07
N ALA A 278 -7.06 22.38 -24.57
CA ALA A 278 -6.82 23.57 -25.39
C ALA A 278 -5.91 24.58 -24.65
N PRO A 279 -4.79 25.06 -25.26
CA PRO A 279 -4.25 24.54 -26.53
C PRO A 279 -3.74 23.09 -26.37
N LYS A 280 -3.80 22.30 -27.41
CA LYS A 280 -3.27 20.93 -27.41
C LYS A 280 -1.75 20.95 -27.33
N GLY A 281 -1.19 20.03 -26.56
CA GLY A 281 0.25 19.84 -26.45
C GLY A 281 0.61 19.35 -25.03
N PRO A 282 1.06 18.09 -24.89
CA PRO A 282 1.45 17.57 -23.58
C PRO A 282 2.75 18.23 -23.10
N SER A 283 2.83 18.47 -21.80
CA SER A 283 4.07 18.74 -21.09
C SER A 283 4.47 17.52 -20.28
N VAL A 284 5.77 17.21 -20.23
CA VAL A 284 6.33 16.08 -19.49
C VAL A 284 7.35 16.64 -18.50
N ALA A 285 7.20 16.30 -17.25
CA ALA A 285 8.15 16.61 -16.18
C ALA A 285 8.69 15.32 -15.60
N GLU A 286 10.01 15.20 -15.50
CA GLU A 286 10.64 14.14 -14.71
C GLU A 286 10.55 14.50 -13.22
N ILE A 287 10.26 13.51 -12.40
CA ILE A 287 10.15 13.63 -10.94
C ILE A 287 11.18 12.69 -10.30
N PRO A 288 12.46 13.06 -10.29
CA PRO A 288 13.51 12.20 -9.74
C PRO A 288 13.32 12.00 -8.24
N VAL A 289 13.69 10.82 -7.77
CA VAL A 289 13.73 10.46 -6.35
C VAL A 289 15.20 10.42 -5.93
N ASP A 290 15.48 10.82 -4.69
CA ASP A 290 16.84 10.76 -4.13
C ASP A 290 17.38 9.32 -4.21
N PRO A 291 18.58 9.09 -4.76
CA PRO A 291 19.17 7.77 -4.88
C PRO A 291 19.25 7.00 -3.56
N ALA A 292 19.57 7.66 -2.45
CA ALA A 292 19.65 7.02 -1.14
C ALA A 292 18.27 6.50 -0.67
N ILE A 293 17.21 7.22 -1.01
CA ILE A 293 15.83 6.80 -0.72
C ILE A 293 15.42 5.63 -1.63
N LEU A 294 15.83 5.64 -2.91
CA LEU A 294 15.57 4.52 -3.82
C LEU A 294 16.30 3.23 -3.40
N GLU A 295 17.51 3.35 -2.84
CA GLU A 295 18.26 2.20 -2.33
C GLU A 295 17.63 1.62 -1.06
N ALA A 296 16.89 2.42 -0.30
CA ALA A 296 16.24 2.00 0.94
C ALA A 296 14.97 1.17 0.76
N GLY A 297 14.42 1.07 -0.47
CA GLY A 297 13.21 0.30 -0.70
C GLY A 297 12.72 0.25 -2.15
N ASP A 298 11.68 -0.54 -2.35
CA ASP A 298 11.15 -0.86 -3.69
C ASP A 298 9.98 0.04 -4.16
N HIS A 299 9.54 0.99 -3.32
CA HIS A 299 8.31 1.76 -3.54
C HIS A 299 8.55 3.22 -3.94
N ASN A 300 9.61 3.50 -4.71
CA ASN A 300 9.94 4.85 -5.23
C ASN A 300 9.93 5.93 -4.14
N GLY A 301 10.46 5.58 -2.95
CA GLY A 301 10.60 6.49 -1.82
C GLY A 301 9.35 6.70 -0.98
N SER A 302 8.20 6.12 -1.34
CA SER A 302 6.95 6.34 -0.59
C SER A 302 7.05 5.93 0.87
N THR A 303 7.74 4.82 1.17
CA THR A 303 7.98 4.34 2.54
C THR A 303 8.74 5.37 3.38
N PHE A 304 9.76 6.03 2.81
CA PHE A 304 10.49 7.10 3.49
C PHE A 304 9.58 8.29 3.81
N TYR A 305 8.86 8.81 2.82
CA TYR A 305 7.98 9.96 3.02
C TYR A 305 6.82 9.64 3.96
N GLN A 306 6.29 8.42 3.95
CA GLN A 306 5.32 7.97 4.93
C GLN A 306 5.89 8.02 6.35
N HIS A 307 7.08 7.45 6.56
CA HIS A 307 7.74 7.49 7.86
C HIS A 307 8.05 8.91 8.34
N GLN A 308 8.46 9.80 7.45
CA GLN A 308 8.69 11.20 7.78
C GLN A 308 7.41 11.86 8.34
N ARG A 309 6.25 11.59 7.73
CA ARG A 309 4.96 12.14 8.17
C ARG A 309 4.44 11.45 9.42
N PHE A 310 4.60 10.15 9.53
CA PHE A 310 4.26 9.40 10.74
C PHE A 310 5.12 9.88 11.93
N HIS A 311 6.41 10.06 11.74
CA HIS A 311 7.30 10.61 12.76
C HIS A 311 6.84 12.01 13.23
N ALA A 312 6.44 12.89 12.32
CA ALA A 312 5.88 14.20 12.67
C ALA A 312 4.57 14.06 13.48
N ALA A 313 3.69 13.12 13.13
CA ALA A 313 2.46 12.85 13.87
C ALA A 313 2.76 12.31 15.29
N VAL A 314 3.73 11.41 15.45
CA VAL A 314 4.18 10.89 16.75
C VAL A 314 4.68 12.01 17.66
N ARG A 315 5.38 12.99 17.11
CA ARG A 315 5.90 14.16 17.84
C ARG A 315 4.86 15.25 18.12
N GLY A 316 3.63 15.10 17.59
CA GLY A 316 2.61 16.16 17.68
C GLY A 316 2.86 17.36 16.76
N GLU A 317 3.76 17.21 15.78
CA GLU A 317 4.13 18.23 14.77
C GLU A 317 3.36 18.04 13.45
N GLY A 318 2.52 17.00 13.36
CA GLY A 318 1.73 16.63 12.21
C GLY A 318 0.42 15.95 12.61
N VAL A 319 -0.32 15.46 11.60
CA VAL A 319 -1.59 14.74 11.79
C VAL A 319 -1.49 13.34 11.19
N VAL A 320 -2.37 12.43 11.60
CA VAL A 320 -2.52 11.13 10.94
C VAL A 320 -3.21 11.36 9.59
N GLU A 321 -2.46 11.19 8.50
CA GLU A 321 -2.96 11.42 7.13
C GLU A 321 -3.65 10.20 6.53
N VAL A 322 -3.32 9.00 7.00
CA VAL A 322 -3.96 7.73 6.59
C VAL A 322 -4.55 7.07 7.82
N THR A 323 -5.84 7.29 8.01
CA THR A 323 -6.58 6.84 9.19
C THR A 323 -6.95 5.36 9.12
N ALA A 324 -7.33 4.77 10.25
CA ALA A 324 -7.93 3.44 10.27
C ALA A 324 -9.19 3.37 9.37
N GLN A 325 -9.98 4.45 9.30
CA GLN A 325 -11.15 4.53 8.43
C GLN A 325 -10.76 4.44 6.94
N ASP A 326 -9.66 5.10 6.52
CA ASP A 326 -9.15 4.97 5.15
C ASP A 326 -8.76 3.53 4.85
N GLY A 327 -8.02 2.90 5.77
CA GLY A 327 -7.65 1.48 5.66
C GLY A 327 -8.86 0.55 5.56
N MET A 328 -9.85 0.76 6.41
CA MET A 328 -11.10 -0.02 6.41
C MET A 328 -11.86 0.12 5.09
N LYS A 329 -12.01 1.33 4.57
CA LYS A 329 -12.71 1.59 3.31
C LYS A 329 -11.96 0.99 2.12
N ALA A 330 -10.64 1.07 2.09
CA ALA A 330 -9.83 0.44 1.06
C ALA A 330 -9.98 -1.10 1.06
N VAL A 331 -10.01 -1.73 2.25
CA VAL A 331 -10.28 -3.17 2.38
C VAL A 331 -11.70 -3.51 1.95
N ALA A 332 -12.70 -2.73 2.36
CA ALA A 332 -14.11 -2.96 1.98
C ALA A 332 -14.29 -2.93 0.46
N MET A 333 -13.66 -1.97 -0.25
CA MET A 333 -13.66 -1.93 -1.72
C MET A 333 -12.99 -3.16 -2.33
N GLY A 334 -11.87 -3.62 -1.76
CA GLY A 334 -11.18 -4.84 -2.19
C GLY A 334 -12.03 -6.10 -2.02
N LEU A 335 -12.69 -6.25 -0.87
CA LEU A 335 -13.61 -7.36 -0.60
C LEU A 335 -14.83 -7.33 -1.54
N ALA A 336 -15.39 -6.14 -1.80
CA ALA A 336 -16.47 -5.98 -2.76
C ALA A 336 -16.03 -6.34 -4.20
N ALA A 337 -14.80 -5.99 -4.57
CA ALA A 337 -14.23 -6.38 -5.86
C ALA A 337 -14.00 -7.90 -5.97
N GLN A 338 -13.50 -8.55 -4.89
CA GLN A 338 -13.38 -10.02 -4.81
C GLN A 338 -14.77 -10.68 -4.98
N GLU A 339 -15.79 -10.20 -4.28
CA GLU A 339 -17.15 -10.72 -4.36
C GLU A 339 -17.75 -10.50 -5.75
N SER A 340 -17.55 -9.30 -6.33
CA SER A 340 -18.04 -8.99 -7.68
C SER A 340 -17.42 -9.92 -8.73
N ALA A 341 -16.11 -10.13 -8.70
CA ALA A 341 -15.44 -11.01 -9.64
C ALA A 341 -15.88 -12.48 -9.47
N ARG A 342 -16.09 -12.93 -8.22
CA ARG A 342 -16.53 -14.29 -7.91
C ARG A 342 -17.97 -14.55 -8.37
N THR A 343 -18.86 -13.57 -8.25
CA THR A 343 -20.30 -13.73 -8.54
C THR A 343 -20.72 -13.28 -9.93
N GLY A 344 -19.86 -12.49 -10.61
CA GLY A 344 -20.19 -11.84 -11.87
C GLY A 344 -21.24 -10.72 -11.73
N ARG A 345 -21.44 -10.19 -10.54
CA ARG A 345 -22.44 -9.16 -10.23
C ARG A 345 -21.78 -7.92 -9.66
N ALA A 346 -22.37 -6.75 -9.91
CA ALA A 346 -22.00 -5.54 -9.20
C ALA A 346 -22.34 -5.65 -7.70
N VAL A 347 -21.50 -5.02 -6.86
CA VAL A 347 -21.68 -4.92 -5.40
C VAL A 347 -21.85 -3.45 -5.06
N ASP A 348 -22.94 -3.12 -4.38
CA ASP A 348 -23.16 -1.77 -3.81
C ASP A 348 -22.43 -1.67 -2.46
N LEU A 349 -21.84 -0.47 -2.16
CA LEU A 349 -21.05 -0.17 -0.96
C LEU A 349 -21.82 0.71 0.01
#